data_2fe7b7e63446e7fe6d6f9e58b665313b
#
_entry.id   2fe7b7e63446e7fe6d6f9e58b665313b
#
_cell.length_a   1.000
_cell.length_b   1.000
_cell.length_c   1.000
_cell.angle_alpha   90.00
_cell.angle_beta   90.00
_cell.angle_gamma   90.00
#
_symmetry.space_group_name_H-M   'P 1'
#
loop_
_entity.id
_entity.type
_entity.pdbx_description
1 polymer ?
#
loop_
_entity_poly.entity_id
_entity_poly.type
_entity_poly.pdbx_seq_one_letter_code
_entity_poly.pdbx_strand_id
1 'polypeptide(L)'
;CYYAVLAAKGFISRDEYANFRQLHSILQGHPDAKKVPGIDASTGSLGQGVSIAVGMALGAKHLGKDTKVFALVGDGESQEGQIWEAYMAAAHYKLDNLTVIIDNNGLQIDGTNDQVMSLGDLPAKLRAFGFDLVELPDGNDLDAVEAALSKPTMPGKPKAILAHTVKGKGVSFMENQVGWHGKAPNAEQREQALKELED
;
A
#
# COMPACT_ATOMS: atom_id res chain seq x y z
N CYS A 1 3.83 -1.27 -10.01
CA CYS A 1 2.46 -0.71 -9.99
C CYS A 1 2.50 0.83 -9.91
N TYR A 2 3.13 1.44 -8.88
CA TYR A 2 3.06 2.89 -8.62
C TYR A 2 3.48 3.73 -9.84
N TYR A 3 4.65 3.48 -10.44
CA TYR A 3 5.10 4.21 -11.64
C TYR A 3 4.18 4.01 -12.84
N ALA A 4 3.56 2.83 -13.00
CA ALA A 4 2.59 2.59 -14.06
C ALA A 4 1.35 3.48 -13.90
N VAL A 5 0.86 3.64 -12.68
CA VAL A 5 -0.25 4.54 -12.37
C VAL A 5 0.14 6.00 -12.62
N LEU A 6 1.33 6.43 -12.20
CA LEU A 6 1.83 7.79 -12.46
C LEU A 6 1.94 8.09 -13.96
N ALA A 7 2.41 7.14 -14.75
CA ALA A 7 2.46 7.30 -16.20
C ALA A 7 1.05 7.33 -16.82
N ALA A 8 0.14 6.48 -16.38
CA ALA A 8 -1.26 6.49 -16.83
C ALA A 8 -1.96 7.83 -16.50
N LYS A 9 -1.57 8.48 -15.40
CA LYS A 9 -2.04 9.81 -15.00
C LYS A 9 -1.28 10.97 -15.65
N GLY A 10 -0.25 10.68 -16.45
CA GLY A 10 0.51 11.69 -17.19
C GLY A 10 1.59 12.43 -16.38
N PHE A 11 1.94 11.96 -15.18
CA PHE A 11 3.01 12.55 -14.38
C PHE A 11 4.40 12.25 -14.95
N ILE A 12 4.58 11.09 -15.58
CA ILE A 12 5.85 10.65 -16.20
C ILE A 12 5.58 10.04 -17.57
N SER A 13 6.58 10.02 -18.47
CA SER A 13 6.50 9.31 -19.74
C SER A 13 6.59 7.80 -19.55
N ARG A 14 5.87 7.03 -20.37
CA ARG A 14 6.04 5.57 -20.45
C ARG A 14 7.42 5.15 -20.94
N ASP A 15 8.12 6.01 -21.67
CA ASP A 15 9.47 5.75 -22.17
C ASP A 15 10.47 5.55 -21.03
N GLU A 16 10.20 6.12 -19.85
CA GLU A 16 11.01 5.94 -18.64
C GLU A 16 11.05 4.48 -18.15
N TYR A 17 10.07 3.65 -18.54
CA TYR A 17 10.05 2.23 -18.12
C TYR A 17 11.26 1.46 -18.60
N ALA A 18 11.83 1.81 -19.76
CA ALA A 18 13.03 1.17 -20.31
C ALA A 18 14.25 1.34 -19.39
N ASN A 19 14.25 2.38 -18.56
CA ASN A 19 15.34 2.73 -17.66
C ASN A 19 15.08 2.33 -16.19
N PHE A 20 14.00 1.58 -15.92
CA PHE A 20 13.64 1.20 -14.56
C PHE A 20 14.79 0.52 -13.82
N ARG A 21 15.16 1.04 -12.63
CA ARG A 21 16.26 0.59 -11.76
C ARG A 21 17.65 0.67 -12.38
N GLN A 22 17.83 1.37 -13.49
CA GLN A 22 19.16 1.62 -14.06
C GLN A 22 19.84 2.81 -13.37
N LEU A 23 21.17 2.87 -13.48
CA LEU A 23 21.94 4.01 -12.98
C LEU A 23 21.47 5.29 -13.69
N HIS A 24 21.31 6.37 -12.92
CA HIS A 24 20.79 7.67 -13.36
C HIS A 24 19.30 7.73 -13.75
N SER A 25 18.57 6.60 -13.75
CA SER A 25 17.13 6.64 -13.95
C SER A 25 16.41 7.36 -12.81
N ILE A 26 15.34 8.07 -13.13
CA ILE A 26 14.43 8.61 -12.11
C ILE A 26 13.58 7.50 -11.46
N LEU A 27 13.36 6.37 -12.18
CA LEU A 27 12.57 5.24 -11.71
C LEU A 27 13.44 4.23 -10.96
N GLN A 28 13.70 4.50 -9.70
CA GLN A 28 14.45 3.61 -8.82
C GLN A 28 13.55 2.53 -8.19
N GLY A 29 14.14 1.53 -7.53
CA GLY A 29 13.41 0.45 -6.84
C GLY A 29 12.46 0.96 -5.76
N HIS A 30 12.85 2.04 -5.09
CA HIS A 30 12.01 2.78 -4.15
C HIS A 30 11.77 4.19 -4.69
N PRO A 31 10.52 4.72 -4.60
CA PRO A 31 10.18 6.02 -5.14
C PRO A 31 10.89 7.17 -4.40
N ASP A 32 11.36 8.15 -5.15
CA ASP A 32 12.00 9.36 -4.63
C ASP A 32 11.17 10.60 -5.03
N ALA A 33 10.54 11.23 -4.04
CA ALA A 33 9.72 12.41 -4.23
C ALA A 33 10.46 13.63 -4.80
N LYS A 34 11.79 13.64 -4.69
CA LYS A 34 12.62 14.72 -5.26
C LYS A 34 12.92 14.53 -6.75
N LYS A 35 12.73 13.31 -7.26
CA LYS A 35 13.09 12.96 -8.65
C LYS A 35 11.89 12.66 -9.53
N VAL A 36 10.83 12.09 -8.95
CA VAL A 36 9.68 11.61 -9.72
C VAL A 36 8.46 12.49 -9.46
N PRO A 37 7.96 13.20 -10.47
CA PRO A 37 6.71 13.95 -10.34
C PRO A 37 5.53 13.07 -9.93
N GLY A 38 4.69 13.58 -9.03
CA GLY A 38 3.52 12.85 -8.53
C GLY A 38 3.79 11.90 -7.37
N ILE A 39 5.03 11.84 -6.87
CA ILE A 39 5.38 11.13 -5.64
C ILE A 39 5.26 12.11 -4.47
N ASP A 40 4.34 11.86 -3.55
CA ASP A 40 4.09 12.72 -2.39
C ASP A 40 5.15 12.55 -1.29
N ALA A 41 5.68 11.33 -1.13
CA ALA A 41 6.72 11.01 -0.15
C ALA A 41 7.67 9.93 -0.67
N SER A 42 8.96 10.07 -0.37
CA SER A 42 9.93 9.00 -0.59
C SER A 42 9.68 7.89 0.42
N THR A 43 9.50 6.66 -0.06
CA THR A 43 9.18 5.48 0.76
C THR A 43 10.09 4.31 0.39
N GLY A 44 9.97 3.18 1.12
CA GLY A 44 10.74 1.96 0.88
C GLY A 44 11.29 1.34 2.16
N SER A 45 11.61 2.16 3.18
CA SER A 45 11.89 1.66 4.53
C SER A 45 10.56 1.32 5.20
N LEU A 46 10.38 0.03 5.52
CA LEU A 46 9.12 -0.48 6.07
C LEU A 46 8.68 0.28 7.32
N GLY A 47 7.40 0.58 7.41
CA GLY A 47 6.77 1.29 8.52
C GLY A 47 6.92 2.81 8.51
N GLN A 48 7.91 3.38 7.80
CA GLN A 48 8.16 4.83 7.80
C GLN A 48 7.05 5.63 7.12
N GLY A 49 6.49 5.09 6.04
CA GLY A 49 5.46 5.75 5.25
C GLY A 49 4.22 6.13 6.05
N VAL A 50 3.82 5.30 7.00
CA VAL A 50 2.64 5.59 7.85
C VAL A 50 2.89 6.77 8.77
N SER A 51 4.08 6.89 9.37
CA SER A 51 4.45 8.04 10.20
C SER A 51 4.48 9.34 9.40
N ILE A 52 4.96 9.30 8.16
CA ILE A 52 4.90 10.44 7.23
C ILE A 52 3.45 10.81 6.94
N ALA A 53 2.59 9.83 6.66
CA ALA A 53 1.17 10.05 6.40
C ALA A 53 0.44 10.65 7.61
N VAL A 54 0.75 10.21 8.83
CA VAL A 54 0.25 10.81 10.08
C VAL A 54 0.66 12.29 10.17
N GLY A 55 1.93 12.60 9.88
CA GLY A 55 2.42 13.99 9.86
C GLY A 55 1.70 14.85 8.83
N MET A 56 1.48 14.33 7.61
CA MET A 56 0.74 15.02 6.55
C MET A 56 -0.72 15.28 6.95
N ALA A 57 -1.41 14.26 7.49
CA ALA A 57 -2.80 14.38 7.91
C ALA A 57 -2.97 15.37 9.07
N LEU A 58 -2.07 15.33 10.05
CA LEU A 58 -2.05 16.25 11.16
C LEU A 58 -1.78 17.70 10.69
N GLY A 59 -0.79 17.87 9.81
CA GLY A 59 -0.47 19.18 9.23
C GLY A 59 -1.63 19.76 8.42
N ALA A 60 -2.32 18.94 7.62
CA ALA A 60 -3.50 19.37 6.88
C ALA A 60 -4.62 19.84 7.83
N LYS A 61 -4.91 19.09 8.88
CA LYS A 61 -5.91 19.51 9.90
C LYS A 61 -5.52 20.79 10.61
N HIS A 62 -4.25 20.91 11.00
CA HIS A 62 -3.74 22.13 11.66
C HIS A 62 -3.88 23.36 10.77
N LEU A 63 -3.68 23.21 9.47
CA LEU A 63 -3.81 24.30 8.48
C LEU A 63 -5.24 24.51 7.98
N GLY A 64 -6.23 23.78 8.51
CA GLY A 64 -7.63 23.87 8.08
C GLY A 64 -7.85 23.43 6.63
N LYS A 65 -7.01 22.54 6.07
CA LYS A 65 -7.12 22.04 4.70
C LYS A 65 -7.97 20.77 4.66
N ASP A 66 -8.83 20.67 3.66
CA ASP A 66 -9.61 19.46 3.36
C ASP A 66 -8.77 18.45 2.55
N THR A 67 -7.61 18.09 3.07
CA THR A 67 -6.71 17.12 2.45
C THR A 67 -6.95 15.74 3.06
N LYS A 68 -7.22 14.77 2.23
CA LYS A 68 -7.29 13.34 2.59
C LYS A 68 -5.94 12.69 2.31
N VAL A 69 -5.47 11.91 3.26
CA VAL A 69 -4.18 11.21 3.18
C VAL A 69 -4.43 9.70 3.15
N PHE A 70 -3.79 9.01 2.23
CA PHE A 70 -3.86 7.57 2.08
C PHE A 70 -2.47 6.98 2.25
N ALA A 71 -2.35 5.93 3.06
CA ALA A 71 -1.14 5.14 3.21
C ALA A 71 -1.44 3.68 2.88
N LEU A 72 -0.68 3.09 1.95
CA LEU A 72 -0.76 1.68 1.62
C LEU A 72 0.41 0.95 2.26
N VAL A 73 0.11 -0.10 3.03
CA VAL A 73 1.10 -0.93 3.71
C VAL A 73 0.83 -2.41 3.44
N GLY A 74 1.88 -3.22 3.49
CA GLY A 74 1.74 -4.68 3.49
C GLY A 74 1.46 -5.22 4.88
N ASP A 75 0.91 -6.44 4.94
CA ASP A 75 0.73 -7.18 6.19
C ASP A 75 2.09 -7.51 6.85
N GLY A 76 3.09 -7.98 6.07
CA GLY A 76 4.45 -8.15 6.58
C GLY A 76 5.07 -6.84 7.10
N GLU A 77 4.83 -5.73 6.43
CA GLU A 77 5.23 -4.39 6.89
C GLU A 77 4.56 -4.03 8.22
N SER A 78 3.34 -4.49 8.45
CA SER A 78 2.58 -4.23 9.68
C SER A 78 3.19 -4.90 10.93
N GLN A 79 4.26 -5.69 10.78
CA GLN A 79 5.05 -6.22 11.90
C GLN A 79 6.01 -5.19 12.49
N GLU A 80 6.30 -4.09 11.75
CA GLU A 80 7.17 -3.02 12.23
C GLU A 80 6.54 -2.26 13.43
N GLY A 81 7.30 -2.10 14.53
CA GLY A 81 6.83 -1.41 15.73
C GLY A 81 6.36 0.01 15.45
N GLN A 82 7.03 0.72 14.54
CA GLN A 82 6.70 2.08 14.16
C GLN A 82 5.29 2.22 13.57
N ILE A 83 4.75 1.19 12.92
CA ILE A 83 3.35 1.16 12.45
C ILE A 83 2.40 1.38 13.62
N TRP A 84 2.60 0.65 14.72
CA TRP A 84 1.73 0.72 15.91
C TRP A 84 1.89 2.04 16.65
N GLU A 85 3.10 2.60 16.71
CA GLU A 85 3.34 3.94 17.24
C GLU A 85 2.60 5.00 16.42
N ALA A 86 2.65 4.91 15.09
CA ALA A 86 1.92 5.81 14.19
C ALA A 86 0.40 5.65 14.35
N TYR A 87 -0.10 4.44 14.55
CA TYR A 87 -1.53 4.18 14.77
C TYR A 87 -2.02 4.81 16.08
N MET A 88 -1.24 4.71 17.17
CA MET A 88 -1.56 5.41 18.41
C MET A 88 -1.66 6.92 18.21
N ALA A 89 -0.70 7.51 17.49
CA ALA A 89 -0.70 8.93 17.18
C ALA A 89 -1.91 9.32 16.32
N ALA A 90 -2.22 8.55 15.27
CA ALA A 90 -3.37 8.80 14.40
C ALA A 90 -4.69 8.85 15.17
N ALA A 91 -4.90 7.89 16.07
CA ALA A 91 -6.09 7.82 16.92
C ALA A 91 -6.12 8.96 17.94
N HIS A 92 -4.98 9.24 18.60
CA HIS A 92 -4.86 10.31 19.58
C HIS A 92 -5.22 11.68 19.01
N TYR A 93 -4.68 12.00 17.83
CA TYR A 93 -4.94 13.26 17.13
C TYR A 93 -6.25 13.25 16.31
N LYS A 94 -7.03 12.17 16.38
CA LYS A 94 -8.34 12.04 15.72
C LYS A 94 -8.25 12.33 14.21
N LEU A 95 -7.30 11.69 13.54
CA LEU A 95 -7.00 11.96 12.12
C LEU A 95 -8.03 11.26 11.20
N ASP A 96 -9.27 11.75 11.20
CA ASP A 96 -10.35 11.27 10.34
C ASP A 96 -10.16 11.60 8.85
N ASN A 97 -9.11 12.33 8.53
CA ASN A 97 -8.61 12.56 7.18
C ASN A 97 -7.49 11.59 6.76
N LEU A 98 -7.14 10.60 7.59
CA LEU A 98 -6.18 9.54 7.29
C LEU A 98 -6.90 8.22 7.02
N THR A 99 -6.56 7.58 5.91
CA THR A 99 -6.95 6.20 5.59
C THR A 99 -5.70 5.36 5.41
N VAL A 100 -5.57 4.30 6.19
CA VAL A 100 -4.53 3.27 6.01
C VAL A 100 -5.15 2.07 5.33
N ILE A 101 -4.55 1.65 4.22
CA ILE A 101 -4.94 0.46 3.45
C ILE A 101 -3.91 -0.62 3.73
N ILE A 102 -4.36 -1.79 4.15
CA ILE A 102 -3.48 -2.92 4.46
C ILE A 102 -3.70 -4.00 3.40
N ASP A 103 -2.68 -4.23 2.56
CA ASP A 103 -2.65 -5.34 1.62
C ASP A 103 -2.34 -6.62 2.41
N ASN A 104 -3.41 -7.32 2.80
CA ASN A 104 -3.36 -8.52 3.63
C ASN A 104 -3.37 -9.77 2.75
N ASN A 105 -2.25 -10.04 2.10
CA ASN A 105 -2.08 -11.18 1.21
C ASN A 105 -1.48 -12.42 1.92
N GLY A 106 -1.14 -12.32 3.19
CA GLY A 106 -0.62 -13.42 4.01
C GLY A 106 0.82 -13.81 3.77
N LEU A 107 1.54 -13.12 2.85
CA LEU A 107 2.87 -13.50 2.39
C LEU A 107 3.87 -12.35 2.51
N GLN A 108 5.09 -12.69 2.95
CA GLN A 108 6.25 -11.81 2.97
C GLN A 108 7.48 -12.51 2.34
N ILE A 109 8.65 -11.87 2.35
CA ILE A 109 9.85 -12.34 1.63
C ILE A 109 10.23 -13.78 2.01
N ASP A 110 10.15 -14.15 3.29
CA ASP A 110 10.68 -15.39 3.84
C ASP A 110 9.62 -16.48 4.05
N GLY A 111 8.36 -16.22 3.71
CA GLY A 111 7.28 -17.21 3.89
C GLY A 111 5.91 -16.59 4.15
N THR A 112 5.03 -17.37 4.75
CA THR A 112 3.75 -16.84 5.24
C THR A 112 3.97 -15.99 6.49
N ASN A 113 3.08 -15.03 6.73
CA ASN A 113 3.15 -14.20 7.94
C ASN A 113 3.10 -15.07 9.20
N ASP A 114 2.30 -16.14 9.22
CA ASP A 114 2.20 -17.02 10.38
C ASP A 114 3.49 -17.80 10.64
N GLN A 115 4.24 -18.14 9.60
CA GLN A 115 5.53 -18.84 9.75
C GLN A 115 6.65 -17.92 10.20
N VAL A 116 6.64 -16.66 9.73
CA VAL A 116 7.72 -15.69 10.00
C VAL A 116 7.45 -14.91 11.27
N MET A 117 6.33 -14.17 11.32
CA MET A 117 5.91 -13.40 12.50
C MET A 117 4.40 -13.12 12.40
N SER A 118 3.60 -13.90 13.10
CA SER A 118 2.15 -13.75 13.03
C SER A 118 1.67 -12.41 13.58
N LEU A 119 0.76 -11.78 12.86
CA LEU A 119 0.07 -10.57 13.32
C LEU A 119 -1.09 -10.88 14.30
N GLY A 120 -1.43 -12.15 14.50
CA GLY A 120 -2.59 -12.56 15.32
C GLY A 120 -3.89 -11.97 14.78
N ASP A 121 -4.80 -11.60 15.66
CA ASP A 121 -6.07 -10.96 15.27
C ASP A 121 -5.84 -9.48 14.89
N LEU A 122 -5.46 -9.25 13.64
CA LEU A 122 -5.20 -7.91 13.11
C LEU A 122 -6.45 -7.02 13.13
N PRO A 123 -7.66 -7.50 12.74
CA PRO A 123 -8.90 -6.74 12.90
C PRO A 123 -9.14 -6.24 14.34
N ALA A 124 -8.99 -7.11 15.33
CA ALA A 124 -9.18 -6.72 16.73
C ALA A 124 -8.12 -5.69 17.17
N LYS A 125 -6.87 -5.83 16.74
CA LYS A 125 -5.81 -4.86 17.02
C LYS A 125 -6.14 -3.49 16.44
N LEU A 126 -6.53 -3.41 15.15
CA LEU A 126 -6.90 -2.14 14.52
C LEU A 126 -8.05 -1.44 15.24
N ARG A 127 -9.08 -2.20 15.64
CA ARG A 127 -10.19 -1.65 16.43
C ARG A 127 -9.73 -1.16 17.82
N ALA A 128 -8.84 -1.92 18.47
CA ALA A 128 -8.28 -1.54 19.80
C ALA A 128 -7.41 -0.29 19.71
N PHE A 129 -6.72 -0.07 18.59
CA PHE A 129 -5.99 1.18 18.30
C PHE A 129 -6.90 2.34 17.89
N GLY A 130 -8.21 2.16 17.87
CA GLY A 130 -9.19 3.24 17.66
C GLY A 130 -9.55 3.55 16.22
N PHE A 131 -9.22 2.68 15.28
CA PHE A 131 -9.55 2.85 13.86
C PHE A 131 -11.04 2.55 13.57
N ASP A 132 -11.60 3.26 12.60
CA ASP A 132 -12.81 2.87 11.88
C ASP A 132 -12.42 1.83 10.83
N LEU A 133 -12.66 0.55 11.13
CA LEU A 133 -12.21 -0.57 10.31
C LEU A 133 -13.24 -0.94 9.26
N VAL A 134 -12.80 -1.04 8.02
CA VAL A 134 -13.50 -1.65 6.89
C VAL A 134 -12.72 -2.90 6.47
N GLU A 135 -13.37 -4.06 6.55
CA GLU A 135 -12.79 -5.33 6.08
C GLU A 135 -13.32 -5.66 4.69
N LEU A 136 -12.43 -5.92 3.75
CA LEU A 136 -12.76 -6.39 2.40
C LEU A 136 -12.40 -7.87 2.30
N PRO A 137 -13.39 -8.77 2.21
CA PRO A 137 -13.15 -10.20 2.03
C PRO A 137 -12.41 -10.54 0.73
N ASP A 138 -12.62 -9.73 -0.31
CA ASP A 138 -11.86 -9.76 -1.55
C ASP A 138 -11.35 -8.34 -1.87
N GLY A 139 -10.07 -8.11 -1.60
CA GLY A 139 -9.36 -6.86 -1.91
C GLY A 139 -8.90 -6.77 -3.38
N ASN A 140 -9.16 -7.78 -4.19
CA ASN A 140 -8.94 -7.74 -5.64
C ASN A 140 -10.21 -7.37 -6.40
N ASP A 141 -11.38 -7.30 -5.73
CA ASP A 141 -12.63 -6.77 -6.28
C ASP A 141 -12.56 -5.23 -6.33
N LEU A 142 -12.49 -4.66 -7.54
CA LEU A 142 -12.34 -3.22 -7.75
C LEU A 142 -13.56 -2.43 -7.26
N ASP A 143 -14.76 -2.96 -7.42
CA ASP A 143 -16.00 -2.29 -7.00
C ASP A 143 -16.05 -2.22 -5.47
N ALA A 144 -15.67 -3.30 -4.78
CA ALA A 144 -15.57 -3.33 -3.32
C ALA A 144 -14.50 -2.36 -2.80
N VAL A 145 -13.34 -2.28 -3.46
CA VAL A 145 -12.26 -1.34 -3.12
C VAL A 145 -12.71 0.10 -3.30
N GLU A 146 -13.37 0.43 -4.43
CA GLU A 146 -13.89 1.77 -4.69
C GLU A 146 -14.93 2.18 -3.64
N ALA A 147 -15.85 1.29 -3.32
CA ALA A 147 -16.87 1.52 -2.29
C ALA A 147 -16.23 1.78 -0.91
N ALA A 148 -15.20 1.00 -0.53
CA ALA A 148 -14.48 1.19 0.74
C ALA A 148 -13.72 2.52 0.79
N LEU A 149 -13.06 2.90 -0.30
CA LEU A 149 -12.35 4.18 -0.40
C LEU A 149 -13.31 5.37 -0.34
N SER A 150 -14.47 5.26 -0.99
CA SER A 150 -15.50 6.29 -1.07
C SER A 150 -16.32 6.42 0.22
N LYS A 151 -16.37 5.37 1.05
CA LYS A 151 -17.10 5.40 2.32
C LYS A 151 -16.60 6.52 3.22
N PRO A 152 -17.46 7.41 3.74
CA PRO A 152 -17.07 8.43 4.68
C PRO A 152 -16.36 7.84 5.91
N THR A 153 -15.32 8.51 6.37
CA THR A 153 -14.64 8.14 7.61
C THR A 153 -15.49 8.55 8.81
N MET A 154 -15.51 7.74 9.86
CA MET A 154 -16.19 8.09 11.11
C MET A 154 -15.53 9.34 11.73
N PRO A 155 -16.29 10.39 12.07
CA PRO A 155 -15.73 11.61 12.64
C PRO A 155 -14.82 11.33 13.85
N GLY A 156 -13.63 11.90 13.83
CA GLY A 156 -12.64 11.77 14.90
C GLY A 156 -11.91 10.41 14.96
N LYS A 157 -12.05 9.55 13.97
CA LYS A 157 -11.31 8.27 13.91
C LYS A 157 -10.56 8.14 12.58
N PRO A 158 -9.29 7.72 12.58
CA PRO A 158 -8.63 7.29 11.34
C PRO A 158 -9.33 6.05 10.78
N LYS A 159 -9.35 5.89 9.45
CA LYS A 159 -9.90 4.72 8.77
C LYS A 159 -8.80 3.70 8.52
N ALA A 160 -9.12 2.42 8.72
CA ALA A 160 -8.33 1.31 8.21
C ALA A 160 -9.17 0.50 7.21
N ILE A 161 -8.59 0.17 6.06
CA ILE A 161 -9.17 -0.77 5.10
C ILE A 161 -8.26 -2.00 5.11
N LEU A 162 -8.76 -3.11 5.64
CA LEU A 162 -8.06 -4.39 5.62
C LEU A 162 -8.52 -5.17 4.39
N ALA A 163 -7.69 -5.21 3.37
CA ALA A 163 -7.99 -5.84 2.10
C ALA A 163 -7.36 -7.23 2.02
N HIS A 164 -8.17 -8.28 2.06
CA HIS A 164 -7.71 -9.64 1.82
C HIS A 164 -7.47 -9.83 0.32
N THR A 165 -6.23 -9.98 -0.06
CA THR A 165 -5.80 -10.05 -1.46
C THR A 165 -5.08 -11.36 -1.76
N VAL A 166 -4.92 -11.63 -3.05
CA VAL A 166 -4.07 -12.71 -3.55
C VAL A 166 -2.81 -12.10 -4.14
N LYS A 167 -1.65 -12.39 -3.54
CA LYS A 167 -0.36 -11.95 -4.09
C LYS A 167 -0.19 -12.49 -5.51
N GLY A 168 0.07 -11.62 -6.49
CA GLY A 168 0.23 -12.00 -7.90
C GLY A 168 -1.08 -12.32 -8.63
N LYS A 169 -2.24 -11.85 -8.13
CA LYS A 169 -3.57 -12.07 -8.71
C LYS A 169 -3.61 -11.83 -10.21
N GLY A 170 -4.21 -12.78 -10.94
CA GLY A 170 -4.38 -12.72 -12.38
C GLY A 170 -3.23 -13.37 -13.17
N VAL A 171 -2.14 -13.79 -12.51
CA VAL A 171 -1.03 -14.48 -13.16
C VAL A 171 -0.81 -15.83 -12.51
N SER A 172 -1.18 -16.91 -13.17
CA SER A 172 -1.29 -18.27 -12.63
C SER A 172 -0.01 -18.75 -11.92
N PHE A 173 1.17 -18.47 -12.47
CA PHE A 173 2.45 -18.88 -11.89
C PHE A 173 2.97 -17.93 -10.79
N MET A 174 2.30 -16.79 -10.55
CA MET A 174 2.64 -15.83 -9.51
C MET A 174 1.71 -15.89 -8.29
N GLU A 175 0.46 -16.34 -8.47
CA GLU A 175 -0.54 -16.34 -7.40
C GLU A 175 -0.05 -17.15 -6.20
N ASN A 176 -0.10 -16.52 -5.02
CA ASN A 176 0.31 -17.11 -3.73
C ASN A 176 1.75 -17.64 -3.70
N GLN A 177 2.64 -17.11 -4.54
CA GLN A 177 4.04 -17.53 -4.59
C GLN A 177 4.96 -16.48 -3.98
N VAL A 178 5.56 -16.81 -2.83
CA VAL A 178 6.54 -15.97 -2.11
C VAL A 178 7.70 -15.52 -3.01
N GLY A 179 8.18 -16.43 -3.87
CA GLY A 179 9.34 -16.19 -4.73
C GLY A 179 9.19 -15.01 -5.71
N TRP A 180 7.97 -14.50 -5.91
CA TRP A 180 7.72 -13.34 -6.77
C TRP A 180 7.72 -12.01 -6.03
N HIS A 181 8.04 -11.99 -4.75
CA HIS A 181 8.09 -10.74 -3.99
C HIS A 181 9.10 -9.73 -4.55
N GLY A 182 10.26 -10.17 -4.99
CA GLY A 182 11.32 -9.30 -5.51
C GLY A 182 11.94 -9.75 -6.83
N LYS A 183 11.28 -10.64 -7.58
CA LYS A 183 11.77 -11.21 -8.82
C LYS A 183 11.05 -10.63 -10.03
N ALA A 184 11.79 -10.27 -11.07
CA ALA A 184 11.21 -9.91 -12.35
C ALA A 184 10.97 -11.17 -13.21
N PRO A 185 9.87 -11.25 -13.99
CA PRO A 185 9.67 -12.32 -14.97
C PRO A 185 10.70 -12.23 -16.10
N ASN A 186 11.10 -13.38 -16.65
CA ASN A 186 11.84 -13.43 -17.90
C ASN A 186 10.91 -13.15 -19.10
N ALA A 187 11.44 -13.11 -20.32
CA ALA A 187 10.67 -12.74 -21.51
C ALA A 187 9.46 -13.68 -21.77
N GLU A 188 9.66 -14.99 -21.63
CA GLU A 188 8.59 -15.97 -21.82
C GLU A 188 7.50 -15.84 -20.75
N GLN A 189 7.89 -15.73 -19.49
CA GLN A 189 6.99 -15.50 -18.37
C GLN A 189 6.22 -14.18 -18.50
N ARG A 190 6.87 -13.14 -19.02
CA ARG A 190 6.22 -11.85 -19.29
C ARG A 190 5.13 -12.00 -20.35
N GLU A 191 5.41 -12.71 -21.45
CA GLU A 191 4.42 -12.95 -22.50
C GLU A 191 3.24 -13.76 -22.00
N GLN A 192 3.50 -14.81 -21.19
CA GLN A 192 2.45 -15.58 -20.56
C GLN A 192 1.58 -14.73 -19.65
N ALA A 193 2.21 -13.94 -18.76
CA ALA A 193 1.48 -13.08 -17.83
C ALA A 193 0.60 -12.04 -18.56
N LEU A 194 1.10 -11.46 -19.66
CA LEU A 194 0.32 -10.52 -20.47
C LEU A 194 -0.91 -11.18 -21.07
N LYS A 195 -0.78 -12.41 -21.60
CA LYS A 195 -1.93 -13.16 -22.15
C LYS A 195 -2.98 -13.47 -21.09
N GLU A 196 -2.54 -13.85 -19.87
CA GLU A 196 -3.46 -14.16 -18.77
C GLU A 196 -4.18 -12.92 -18.21
N LEU A 197 -3.65 -11.71 -18.46
CA LEU A 197 -4.23 -10.44 -18.02
C LEU A 197 -5.08 -9.73 -19.10
N GLU A 198 -5.11 -10.27 -20.34
CA GLU A 198 -5.93 -9.75 -21.44
C GLU A 198 -7.35 -10.34 -21.46
N ASP A 199 -7.58 -11.44 -20.75
CA ASP A 199 -8.89 -12.12 -20.59
C ASP A 199 -9.66 -11.54 -19.39
#